data_e66038fb17965ceff17c3da45e5addd9
#
_entry.id   e66038fb17965ceff17c3da45e5addd9
#
_cell.length_a   1.000
_cell.length_b   1.000
_cell.length_c   1.000
_cell.angle_alpha   90.00
_cell.angle_beta   90.00
_cell.angle_gamma   90.00
#
_symmetry.space_group_name_H-M   'P 1'
#
loop_
_entity.id
_entity.type
_entity.pdbx_description
1 polymer ?
#
loop_
_entity_poly.entity_id
_entity_poly.type
_entity_poly.pdbx_seq_one_letter_code
_entity_poly.pdbx_strand_id
1 'polypeptide(L)'
;YDIQKFYSILYEDGKIRRSLQSVIEAMHLSETEEFHRAINDARYTAHVMQMMDIEGVKGYYSIDCYRIPYRRSQEIHAMYDTYEKYISRGFRTREGALANKELEVCRCHKCGNACKELIPWFSGNTKVYYALYQCGQHGYVKTRMRVKQADNGRYYVVRIIKVTDEAGAQKIRLKQQAIRDKRKERRHHTEN
;
A
#
# COMPACT_ATOMS: atom_id res chain seq x y z
N TYR A 1 -12.30 7.98 2.58
CA TYR A 1 -11.50 8.63 1.54
C TYR A 1 -10.30 9.35 2.16
N ASP A 2 -9.19 9.42 1.45
CA ASP A 2 -7.98 10.16 1.81
C ASP A 2 -7.92 11.43 0.95
N ILE A 3 -8.30 12.57 1.53
CA ILE A 3 -8.43 13.83 0.79
C ILE A 3 -7.07 14.34 0.28
N GLN A 4 -5.98 14.16 1.05
CA GLN A 4 -4.62 14.51 0.60
C GLN A 4 -4.19 13.64 -0.60
N LYS A 5 -4.67 12.39 -0.67
CA LYS A 5 -4.44 11.53 -1.82
C LYS A 5 -5.23 11.99 -3.04
N PHE A 6 -6.46 12.44 -2.87
CA PHE A 6 -7.25 13.02 -3.94
C PHE A 6 -6.58 14.27 -4.50
N TYR A 7 -6.11 15.16 -3.65
CA TYR A 7 -5.32 16.31 -4.06
C TYR A 7 -4.10 15.91 -4.92
N SER A 8 -3.34 14.93 -4.44
CA SER A 8 -2.16 14.41 -5.16
C SER A 8 -2.52 13.88 -6.55
N ILE A 9 -3.64 13.16 -6.68
CA ILE A 9 -4.08 12.61 -7.97
C ILE A 9 -4.52 13.72 -8.94
N LEU A 10 -5.27 14.71 -8.44
CA LEU A 10 -5.82 15.78 -9.27
C LEU A 10 -4.77 16.79 -9.73
N TYR A 11 -3.82 17.12 -8.86
CA TYR A 11 -2.92 18.26 -9.10
C TYR A 11 -1.43 17.88 -9.20
N GLU A 12 -1.04 16.62 -8.87
CA GLU A 12 0.36 16.20 -8.78
C GLU A 12 0.62 14.81 -9.37
N ASP A 13 -0.22 14.35 -10.29
CA ASP A 13 -0.13 13.02 -10.95
C ASP A 13 -0.05 11.83 -9.99
N GLY A 14 -0.54 11.96 -8.77
CA GLY A 14 -0.46 10.92 -7.74
C GLY A 14 0.95 10.64 -7.20
N LYS A 15 1.94 11.44 -7.54
CA LYS A 15 3.36 11.20 -7.21
C LYS A 15 3.76 11.73 -5.84
N ILE A 16 3.22 12.87 -5.45
CA ILE A 16 3.58 13.58 -4.20
C ILE A 16 2.41 13.48 -3.23
N ARG A 17 2.69 13.21 -1.97
CA ARG A 17 1.70 13.32 -0.89
C ARG A 17 2.11 14.46 0.02
N ARG A 18 1.41 15.58 -0.09
CA ARG A 18 1.62 16.75 0.76
C ARG A 18 1.00 16.56 2.15
N SER A 19 1.51 17.32 3.11
CA SER A 19 0.82 17.53 4.38
C SER A 19 -0.47 18.33 4.16
N LEU A 20 -1.41 18.29 5.11
CA LEU A 20 -2.64 19.09 5.02
C LEU A 20 -2.29 20.59 4.91
N GLN A 21 -1.36 21.08 5.72
CA GLN A 21 -0.90 22.45 5.67
C GLN A 21 -0.35 22.83 4.30
N SER A 22 0.54 22.01 3.71
CA SER A 22 1.08 22.28 2.37
C SER A 22 0.00 22.25 1.27
N VAL A 23 -1.10 21.52 1.46
CA VAL A 23 -2.25 21.55 0.54
C VAL A 23 -3.03 22.87 0.69
N ILE A 24 -3.27 23.31 1.91
CA ILE A 24 -3.94 24.58 2.20
C ILE A 24 -3.17 25.76 1.58
N GLU A 25 -1.85 25.81 1.81
CA GLU A 25 -0.96 26.81 1.20
C GLU A 25 -1.01 26.78 -0.33
N ALA A 26 -0.91 25.59 -0.94
CA ALA A 26 -0.92 25.44 -2.39
C ALA A 26 -2.27 25.78 -3.04
N MET A 27 -3.37 25.62 -2.32
CA MET A 27 -4.72 26.01 -2.75
C MET A 27 -5.07 27.47 -2.38
N HIS A 28 -4.15 28.21 -1.77
CA HIS A 28 -4.35 29.60 -1.31
C HIS A 28 -5.56 29.76 -0.39
N LEU A 29 -5.81 28.76 0.46
CA LEU A 29 -6.88 28.82 1.43
C LEU A 29 -6.39 29.58 2.68
N SER A 30 -7.30 30.37 3.29
CA SER A 30 -6.97 31.16 4.47
C SER A 30 -6.69 30.26 5.68
N GLU A 31 -5.51 30.44 6.29
CA GLU A 31 -5.16 29.82 7.57
C GLU A 31 -5.65 30.72 8.71
N THR A 32 -6.78 30.39 9.29
CA THR A 32 -7.38 31.18 10.38
C THR A 32 -7.21 30.53 11.75
N GLU A 33 -6.84 29.25 11.80
CA GLU A 33 -6.80 28.46 13.01
C GLU A 33 -5.52 27.61 13.06
N GLU A 34 -5.03 27.29 14.26
CA GLU A 34 -3.83 26.47 14.45
C GLU A 34 -4.03 25.03 13.93
N PHE A 35 -3.02 24.53 13.20
CA PHE A 35 -2.92 23.11 12.84
C PHE A 35 -2.66 22.23 14.08
N HIS A 36 -2.84 20.92 13.89
CA HIS A 36 -2.67 19.88 14.92
C HIS A 36 -3.73 19.88 16.02
N ARG A 37 -4.80 20.61 15.83
CA ARG A 37 -6.06 20.44 16.59
C ARG A 37 -7.04 19.67 15.72
N ALA A 38 -7.51 18.53 16.21
CA ALA A 38 -8.37 17.63 15.43
C ALA A 38 -9.58 18.31 14.78
N ILE A 39 -10.20 19.28 15.45
CA ILE A 39 -11.34 20.04 14.91
C ILE A 39 -10.91 20.97 13.76
N ASN A 40 -9.77 21.62 13.87
CA ASN A 40 -9.25 22.52 12.85
C ASN A 40 -8.77 21.74 11.64
N ASP A 41 -8.03 20.64 11.85
CA ASP A 41 -7.62 19.72 10.78
C ASP A 41 -8.83 19.15 10.03
N ALA A 42 -9.91 18.82 10.73
CA ALA A 42 -11.17 18.37 10.11
C ALA A 42 -11.82 19.47 9.26
N ARG A 43 -11.85 20.72 9.75
CA ARG A 43 -12.38 21.88 8.99
C ARG A 43 -11.57 22.16 7.74
N TYR A 44 -10.23 22.21 7.86
CA TYR A 44 -9.34 22.38 6.71
C TYR A 44 -9.48 21.25 5.70
N THR A 45 -9.60 20.00 6.15
CA THR A 45 -9.85 18.87 5.27
C THR A 45 -11.17 19.01 4.52
N ALA A 46 -12.23 19.49 5.18
CA ALA A 46 -13.54 19.75 4.55
C ALA A 46 -13.44 20.88 3.51
N HIS A 47 -12.72 21.97 3.80
CA HIS A 47 -12.50 23.06 2.84
C HIS A 47 -11.75 22.56 1.59
N VAL A 48 -10.66 21.83 1.77
CA VAL A 48 -9.92 21.21 0.66
C VAL A 48 -10.84 20.33 -0.18
N MET A 49 -11.66 19.49 0.46
CA MET A 49 -12.61 18.62 -0.23
C MET A 49 -13.64 19.40 -1.07
N GLN A 50 -14.16 20.51 -0.54
CA GLN A 50 -15.14 21.35 -1.24
C GLN A 50 -14.58 22.02 -2.50
N MET A 51 -13.27 22.27 -2.53
CA MET A 51 -12.59 22.95 -3.65
C MET A 51 -12.11 21.97 -4.74
N MET A 52 -12.20 20.65 -4.52
CA MET A 52 -11.73 19.64 -5.47
C MET A 52 -12.87 19.02 -6.28
N ASP A 53 -12.58 18.63 -7.52
CA ASP A 53 -13.47 17.76 -8.30
C ASP A 53 -13.45 16.33 -7.75
N ILE A 54 -14.31 16.07 -6.77
CA ILE A 54 -14.40 14.75 -6.12
C ILE A 54 -14.94 13.69 -7.08
N GLU A 55 -15.76 14.03 -8.05
CA GLU A 55 -16.32 13.08 -9.01
C GLU A 55 -15.21 12.39 -9.83
N GLY A 56 -14.20 13.15 -10.25
CA GLY A 56 -13.06 12.64 -11.01
C GLY A 56 -12.16 11.70 -10.22
N VAL A 57 -12.23 11.68 -8.88
CA VAL A 57 -11.32 10.91 -8.02
C VAL A 57 -12.00 9.97 -7.04
N LYS A 58 -13.30 9.94 -6.96
CA LYS A 58 -14.03 9.12 -5.98
C LYS A 58 -13.81 7.62 -6.13
N GLY A 59 -13.32 7.16 -7.29
CA GLY A 59 -12.89 5.77 -7.50
C GLY A 59 -11.58 5.40 -6.82
N TYR A 60 -10.77 6.39 -6.40
CA TYR A 60 -9.46 6.19 -5.77
C TYR A 60 -9.58 6.31 -4.25
N TYR A 61 -10.13 5.35 -3.60
CA TYR A 61 -10.24 5.37 -2.15
C TYR A 61 -9.08 4.64 -1.47
N SER A 62 -8.72 5.11 -0.28
CA SER A 62 -7.73 4.48 0.60
C SER A 62 -8.43 3.97 1.84
N ILE A 63 -8.13 2.76 2.26
CA ILE A 63 -8.56 2.32 3.57
C ILE A 63 -7.56 2.80 4.62
N ASP A 64 -7.78 3.96 5.13
CA ASP A 64 -7.47 4.33 6.49
C ASP A 64 -8.77 4.34 7.31
N CYS A 65 -9.74 3.52 6.90
CA CYS A 65 -11.04 3.43 7.52
C CYS A 65 -11.09 2.29 8.54
N TYR A 66 -11.91 2.47 9.56
CA TYR A 66 -12.16 1.51 10.63
C TYR A 66 -12.88 0.23 10.18
N ARG A 67 -13.33 0.15 8.92
CA ARG A 67 -14.06 -0.99 8.37
C ARG A 67 -13.28 -1.64 7.25
N ILE A 68 -12.85 -2.86 7.47
CA ILE A 68 -12.27 -3.72 6.43
C ILE A 68 -13.38 -4.38 5.61
N PRO A 69 -13.11 -4.77 4.36
CA PRO A 69 -14.02 -5.57 3.56
C PRO A 69 -14.47 -6.83 4.31
N TYR A 70 -15.75 -7.12 4.26
CA TYR A 70 -16.32 -8.29 4.95
C TYR A 70 -16.43 -9.51 4.03
N ARG A 71 -16.72 -9.27 2.74
CA ARG A 71 -16.91 -10.31 1.71
C ARG A 71 -15.88 -10.15 0.61
N ARG A 72 -15.66 -11.23 -0.16
CA ARG A 72 -14.75 -11.22 -1.32
C ARG A 72 -15.12 -10.15 -2.34
N SER A 73 -16.42 -9.97 -2.62
CA SER A 73 -16.89 -8.94 -3.55
C SER A 73 -16.64 -7.49 -3.11
N GLN A 74 -16.26 -7.29 -1.86
CA GLN A 74 -15.93 -5.98 -1.29
C GLN A 74 -14.42 -5.75 -1.19
N GLU A 75 -13.60 -6.76 -1.54
CA GLU A 75 -12.14 -6.61 -1.56
C GLU A 75 -11.76 -5.50 -2.54
N ILE A 76 -10.75 -4.73 -2.18
CA ILE A 76 -10.44 -3.49 -2.86
C ILE A 76 -9.25 -3.69 -3.79
N HIS A 77 -9.42 -3.35 -5.05
CA HIS A 77 -8.37 -3.24 -6.04
C HIS A 77 -8.34 -1.79 -6.54
N ALA A 78 -7.48 -0.98 -5.94
CA ALA A 78 -7.30 0.41 -6.34
C ALA A 78 -6.09 0.52 -7.29
N MET A 79 -6.36 0.89 -8.53
CA MET A 79 -5.35 1.12 -9.56
C MET A 79 -4.93 2.59 -9.55
N TYR A 80 -3.64 2.84 -9.45
CA TYR A 80 -3.02 4.16 -9.57
C TYR A 80 -2.00 4.13 -10.70
N ASP A 81 -1.62 5.25 -11.24
CA ASP A 81 -0.67 5.33 -12.36
C ASP A 81 0.66 4.64 -12.05
N THR A 82 1.10 4.69 -10.82
CA THR A 82 2.41 4.20 -10.40
C THR A 82 2.39 2.88 -9.63
N TYR A 83 1.22 2.39 -9.19
CA TYR A 83 1.07 1.15 -8.45
C TYR A 83 -0.38 0.67 -8.37
N GLU A 84 -0.55 -0.59 -8.02
CA GLU A 84 -1.83 -1.17 -7.57
C GLU A 84 -1.82 -1.35 -6.06
N LYS A 85 -2.95 -1.10 -5.41
CA LYS A 85 -3.19 -1.40 -4.00
C LYS A 85 -4.36 -2.38 -3.88
N TYR A 86 -4.09 -3.54 -3.30
CA TYR A 86 -5.10 -4.53 -2.94
C TYR A 86 -5.31 -4.58 -1.44
N ILE A 87 -6.57 -4.66 -1.01
CA ILE A 87 -6.94 -4.83 0.39
C ILE A 87 -7.96 -5.97 0.48
N SER A 88 -7.58 -7.01 1.21
CA SER A 88 -8.41 -8.19 1.38
C SER A 88 -9.55 -7.97 2.38
N ARG A 89 -10.54 -8.85 2.33
CA ARG A 89 -11.50 -9.03 3.43
C ARG A 89 -10.79 -9.46 4.72
N GLY A 90 -11.54 -9.42 5.83
CA GLY A 90 -11.08 -9.90 7.12
C GLY A 90 -11.15 -11.42 7.26
N PHE A 91 -10.06 -12.03 7.73
CA PHE A 91 -9.94 -13.45 8.04
C PHE A 91 -9.91 -13.67 9.56
N ARG A 92 -10.30 -14.84 10.02
CA ARG A 92 -10.27 -15.18 11.46
C ARG A 92 -8.86 -15.32 11.99
N THR A 93 -7.94 -15.86 11.19
CA THR A 93 -6.55 -16.08 11.56
C THR A 93 -5.62 -15.36 10.60
N ARG A 94 -4.40 -15.10 11.06
CA ARG A 94 -3.34 -14.52 10.27
C ARG A 94 -2.91 -15.43 9.12
N GLU A 95 -2.84 -16.72 9.38
CA GLU A 95 -2.52 -17.77 8.40
C GLU A 95 -3.58 -17.80 7.30
N GLY A 96 -4.86 -17.70 7.64
CA GLY A 96 -5.94 -17.59 6.68
C GLY A 96 -5.84 -16.35 5.80
N ALA A 97 -5.37 -15.22 6.33
CA ALA A 97 -5.13 -14.02 5.54
C ALA A 97 -3.94 -14.20 4.56
N LEU A 98 -2.89 -14.91 4.98
CA LEU A 98 -1.72 -15.22 4.13
C LEU A 98 -2.03 -16.28 3.06
N ALA A 99 -2.93 -17.21 3.34
CA ALA A 99 -3.39 -18.24 2.39
C ALA A 99 -4.47 -17.73 1.41
N ASN A 100 -4.69 -16.40 1.34
CA ASN A 100 -5.65 -15.84 0.40
C ASN A 100 -5.17 -16.04 -1.05
N LYS A 101 -6.00 -16.70 -1.87
CA LYS A 101 -5.70 -17.00 -3.28
C LYS A 101 -5.34 -15.79 -4.13
N GLU A 102 -5.84 -14.60 -3.80
CA GLU A 102 -5.46 -13.36 -4.49
C GLU A 102 -3.97 -13.00 -4.34
N LEU A 103 -3.26 -13.62 -3.38
CA LEU A 103 -1.83 -13.41 -3.17
C LEU A 103 -0.95 -14.36 -3.97
N GLU A 104 -1.51 -15.44 -4.53
CA GLU A 104 -0.78 -16.46 -5.29
C GLU A 104 -0.33 -15.93 -6.66
N VAL A 105 -1.12 -15.04 -7.26
CA VAL A 105 -0.85 -14.50 -8.59
C VAL A 105 -0.49 -13.02 -8.49
N CYS A 106 0.68 -12.67 -9.04
CA CYS A 106 1.05 -11.27 -9.27
C CYS A 106 0.74 -10.90 -10.71
N ARG A 107 -0.07 -9.85 -10.90
CA ARG A 107 -0.32 -9.24 -12.21
C ARG A 107 0.36 -7.88 -12.28
N CYS A 108 0.88 -7.55 -13.44
CA CYS A 108 1.48 -6.24 -13.67
C CYS A 108 0.40 -5.15 -13.63
N HIS A 109 0.56 -4.14 -12.79
CA HIS A 109 -0.41 -3.05 -12.66
C HIS A 109 -0.54 -2.18 -13.93
N LYS A 110 0.43 -2.27 -14.87
CA LYS A 110 0.38 -1.52 -16.12
C LYS A 110 -0.35 -2.24 -17.26
N CYS A 111 -0.19 -3.57 -17.35
CA CYS A 111 -0.76 -4.33 -18.48
C CYS A 111 -1.70 -5.47 -18.05
N GLY A 112 -1.85 -5.73 -16.76
CA GLY A 112 -2.70 -6.82 -16.26
C GLY A 112 -2.14 -8.23 -16.46
N ASN A 113 -1.05 -8.41 -17.20
CA ASN A 113 -0.48 -9.72 -17.50
C ASN A 113 0.11 -10.37 -16.24
N ALA A 114 -0.01 -11.70 -16.15
CA ALA A 114 0.62 -12.47 -15.11
C ALA A 114 2.15 -12.33 -15.17
N CYS A 115 2.77 -12.15 -14.01
CA CYS A 115 4.19 -11.99 -13.86
C CYS A 115 4.85 -13.30 -13.42
N LYS A 116 6.06 -13.58 -13.93
CA LYS A 116 6.89 -14.69 -13.48
C LYS A 116 7.49 -14.37 -12.11
N GLU A 117 7.37 -15.30 -11.16
CA GLU A 117 8.02 -15.17 -9.86
C GLU A 117 9.53 -15.31 -9.98
N LEU A 118 10.27 -14.35 -9.43
CA LEU A 118 11.72 -14.37 -9.29
C LEU A 118 12.15 -14.63 -7.84
N ILE A 119 11.45 -14.00 -6.90
CA ILE A 119 11.68 -14.15 -5.47
C ILE A 119 10.32 -14.34 -4.81
N PRO A 120 10.04 -15.50 -4.19
CA PRO A 120 8.80 -15.75 -3.48
C PRO A 120 8.66 -14.86 -2.25
N TRP A 121 7.47 -14.80 -1.67
CA TRP A 121 7.19 -14.01 -0.48
C TRP A 121 8.13 -14.36 0.68
N PHE A 122 8.80 -13.35 1.22
CA PHE A 122 9.67 -13.47 2.38
C PHE A 122 9.45 -12.31 3.37
N SER A 123 9.76 -12.54 4.63
CA SER A 123 9.63 -11.56 5.70
C SER A 123 10.73 -11.72 6.74
N GLY A 124 11.21 -10.60 7.30
CA GLY A 124 12.12 -10.57 8.43
C GLY A 124 11.43 -10.41 9.80
N ASN A 125 10.17 -9.95 9.81
CA ASN A 125 9.46 -9.59 11.05
C ASN A 125 8.01 -10.08 11.10
N THR A 126 7.63 -10.97 10.22
CA THR A 126 6.28 -11.53 10.09
C THR A 126 5.13 -10.54 9.83
N LYS A 127 5.36 -9.24 9.91
CA LYS A 127 4.35 -8.19 9.65
C LYS A 127 4.37 -7.67 8.22
N VAL A 128 5.57 -7.58 7.63
CA VAL A 128 5.78 -7.05 6.28
C VAL A 128 6.48 -8.10 5.43
N TYR A 129 5.90 -8.38 4.27
CA TYR A 129 6.40 -9.33 3.29
C TYR A 129 6.81 -8.61 2.01
N TYR A 130 7.78 -9.18 1.32
CA TYR A 130 8.28 -8.70 0.04
C TYR A 130 8.38 -9.85 -0.93
N ALA A 131 8.14 -9.59 -2.23
CA ALA A 131 8.41 -10.51 -3.30
C ALA A 131 8.85 -9.74 -4.55
N LEU A 132 9.48 -10.42 -5.49
CA LEU A 132 9.93 -9.86 -6.76
C LEU A 132 9.43 -10.75 -7.90
N TYR A 133 8.87 -10.13 -8.90
CA TYR A 133 8.36 -10.76 -10.11
C TYR A 133 8.92 -10.08 -11.35
N GLN A 134 8.68 -10.68 -12.50
CA GLN A 134 9.04 -10.13 -13.81
C GLN A 134 7.83 -10.15 -14.74
N CYS A 135 7.48 -8.98 -15.27
CA CYS A 135 6.56 -8.81 -16.36
C CYS A 135 7.31 -8.86 -17.70
N GLY A 136 6.81 -9.60 -18.67
CA GLY A 136 7.44 -9.70 -20.00
C GLY A 136 7.51 -8.36 -20.75
N GLN A 137 6.59 -7.41 -20.47
CA GLN A 137 6.53 -6.11 -21.15
C GLN A 137 7.13 -4.96 -20.34
N HIS A 138 7.04 -5.01 -18.99
CA HIS A 138 7.38 -3.88 -18.12
C HIS A 138 8.55 -4.15 -17.18
N GLY A 139 9.27 -5.27 -17.37
CA GLY A 139 10.43 -5.61 -16.55
C GLY A 139 10.08 -6.02 -15.13
N TYR A 140 10.85 -5.56 -14.15
CA TYR A 140 10.67 -5.98 -12.76
C TYR A 140 9.41 -5.41 -12.11
N VAL A 141 8.76 -6.25 -11.31
CA VAL A 141 7.59 -5.89 -10.50
C VAL A 141 7.88 -6.26 -9.06
N LYS A 142 8.06 -5.25 -8.23
CA LYS A 142 8.20 -5.45 -6.78
C LYS A 142 6.85 -5.44 -6.11
N THR A 143 6.70 -6.31 -5.12
CA THR A 143 5.49 -6.37 -4.30
C THR A 143 5.84 -6.25 -2.84
N ARG A 144 4.96 -5.59 -2.11
CA ARG A 144 5.02 -5.47 -0.66
C ARG A 144 3.66 -5.75 -0.07
N MET A 145 3.63 -6.57 0.95
CA MET A 145 2.41 -6.93 1.66
C MET A 145 2.56 -6.66 3.15
N ARG A 146 1.51 -6.15 3.77
CA ARG A 146 1.38 -6.05 5.24
C ARG A 146 0.19 -6.86 5.69
N VAL A 147 0.37 -7.65 6.73
CA VAL A 147 -0.73 -8.25 7.48
C VAL A 147 -1.06 -7.32 8.63
N LYS A 148 -2.30 -6.90 8.71
CA LYS A 148 -2.83 -6.03 9.76
C LYS A 148 -3.94 -6.74 10.51
N GLN A 149 -4.19 -6.32 11.73
CA GLN A 149 -5.34 -6.72 12.54
C GLN A 149 -6.27 -5.52 12.67
N ALA A 150 -7.55 -5.73 12.44
CA ALA A 150 -8.60 -4.73 12.62
C ALA A 150 -9.13 -4.75 14.05
N ASP A 151 -9.87 -3.72 14.45
CA ASP A 151 -10.42 -3.57 15.81
C ASP A 151 -11.36 -4.71 16.21
N ASN A 152 -12.01 -5.37 15.24
CA ASN A 152 -12.83 -6.56 15.46
C ASN A 152 -12.01 -7.87 15.58
N GLY A 153 -10.69 -7.78 15.72
CA GLY A 153 -9.77 -8.91 15.86
C GLY A 153 -9.46 -9.67 14.57
N ARG A 154 -10.09 -9.35 13.44
CA ARG A 154 -9.83 -10.02 12.16
C ARG A 154 -8.54 -9.54 11.52
N TYR A 155 -7.87 -10.44 10.79
CA TYR A 155 -6.65 -10.15 10.04
C TYR A 155 -6.98 -9.84 8.58
N TYR A 156 -6.30 -8.88 8.00
CA TYR A 156 -6.42 -8.54 6.58
C TYR A 156 -5.07 -8.18 5.99
N VAL A 157 -4.99 -8.22 4.67
CA VAL A 157 -3.77 -7.94 3.91
C VAL A 157 -3.93 -6.64 3.14
N VAL A 158 -2.88 -5.83 3.18
CA VAL A 158 -2.69 -4.70 2.27
C VAL A 158 -1.48 -5.01 1.41
N ARG A 159 -1.69 -5.25 0.11
CA ARG A 159 -0.65 -5.52 -0.89
C ARG A 159 -0.49 -4.32 -1.82
N ILE A 160 0.75 -3.99 -2.14
CA ILE A 160 1.11 -3.00 -3.15
C ILE A 160 1.94 -3.70 -4.21
N ILE A 161 1.57 -3.53 -5.48
CA ILE A 161 2.28 -4.01 -6.66
C ILE A 161 2.78 -2.79 -7.44
N LYS A 162 4.06 -2.77 -7.77
CA LYS A 162 4.68 -1.64 -8.48
C LYS A 162 5.75 -2.12 -9.45
N VAL A 163 5.70 -1.65 -10.70
CA VAL A 163 6.82 -1.78 -11.65
C VAL A 163 8.03 -1.02 -11.10
N THR A 164 9.21 -1.58 -11.26
CA THR A 164 10.45 -1.00 -10.74
C THR A 164 11.60 -1.25 -11.72
N ASP A 165 12.66 -0.48 -11.60
CA ASP A 165 13.92 -0.65 -12.30
C ASP A 165 14.82 -1.73 -11.67
N GLU A 166 15.99 -1.96 -12.26
CA GLU A 166 16.99 -2.89 -11.73
C GLU A 166 17.46 -2.47 -10.31
N ALA A 167 17.61 -1.18 -10.06
CA ALA A 167 18.02 -0.70 -8.73
C ALA A 167 16.98 -1.04 -7.65
N GLY A 168 15.69 -0.93 -7.97
CA GLY A 168 14.61 -1.34 -7.07
C GLY A 168 14.53 -2.85 -6.90
N ALA A 169 14.79 -3.64 -7.95
CA ALA A 169 14.86 -5.10 -7.87
C ALA A 169 16.05 -5.55 -7.00
N GLN A 170 17.20 -4.90 -7.18
CA GLN A 170 18.40 -5.19 -6.37
C GLN A 170 18.20 -4.93 -4.88
N LYS A 171 17.45 -3.86 -4.52
CA LYS A 171 17.08 -3.60 -3.12
C LYS A 171 16.28 -4.77 -2.50
N ILE A 172 15.42 -5.44 -3.28
CA ILE A 172 14.68 -6.62 -2.79
C ILE A 172 15.59 -7.82 -2.61
N ARG A 173 16.53 -8.07 -3.56
CA ARG A 173 17.53 -9.15 -3.47
C ARG A 173 18.41 -8.98 -2.23
N LEU A 174 18.97 -7.80 -2.03
CA LEU A 174 19.80 -7.49 -0.85
C LEU A 174 19.03 -7.65 0.46
N LYS A 175 17.77 -7.21 0.50
CA LYS A 175 16.92 -7.42 1.68
C LYS A 175 16.67 -8.89 1.96
N GLN A 176 16.43 -9.72 0.95
CA GLN A 176 16.27 -11.16 1.11
C GLN A 176 17.55 -11.79 1.65
N GLN A 177 18.71 -11.44 1.06
CA GLN A 177 20.01 -11.95 1.50
C GLN A 177 20.29 -11.63 2.96
N ALA A 178 20.14 -10.37 3.36
CA ALA A 178 20.36 -9.94 4.76
C ALA A 178 19.46 -10.69 5.76
N ILE A 179 18.23 -11.04 5.38
CA ILE A 179 17.33 -11.84 6.23
C ILE A 179 17.80 -13.30 6.30
N ARG A 180 18.28 -13.87 5.19
CA ARG A 180 18.84 -15.22 5.16
C ARG A 180 20.08 -15.33 6.05
N ASP A 181 20.98 -14.34 5.98
CA ASP A 181 22.21 -14.31 6.76
C ASP A 181 21.91 -14.23 8.26
N LYS A 182 21.04 -13.31 8.67
CA LYS A 182 20.58 -13.23 10.07
C LYS A 182 19.93 -14.53 10.59
N ARG A 183 19.25 -15.29 9.72
CA ARG A 183 18.67 -16.59 10.12
C ARG A 183 19.74 -17.66 10.28
N LYS A 184 20.80 -17.65 9.46
CA LYS A 184 21.96 -18.55 9.61
C LYS A 184 22.71 -18.28 10.91
N GLU A 185 23.01 -17.00 11.18
CA GLU A 185 23.70 -16.59 12.42
C GLU A 185 22.94 -17.05 13.67
N ARG A 186 21.61 -16.86 13.71
CA ARG A 186 20.78 -17.31 14.83
C ARG A 186 20.80 -18.83 15.04
N ARG A 187 20.82 -19.63 13.96
CA ARG A 187 20.91 -21.10 14.08
C ARG A 187 22.23 -21.52 14.70
N HIS A 188 23.34 -20.95 14.22
CA HIS A 188 24.66 -21.25 14.80
C HIS A 188 24.81 -20.83 16.26
N HIS A 189 24.09 -19.78 16.72
CA HIS A 189 24.09 -19.39 18.14
C HIS A 189 23.19 -20.26 19.04
N THR A 190 22.31 -21.05 18.47
CA THR A 190 21.38 -21.93 19.24
C THR A 190 21.94 -23.36 19.36
N GLU A 191 22.93 -23.71 18.55
CA GLU A 191 23.60 -25.02 18.52
C GLU A 191 24.89 -25.06 19.37
N ASN A 192 25.32 -23.92 19.94
CA ASN A 192 26.41 -23.78 20.92
C ASN A 192 25.83 -23.39 22.29
#